data_9a2dda628f06cad81834d1ab204fee42
#
_entry.id   9a2dda628f06cad81834d1ab204fee42
#
_cell.length_a   1.000
_cell.length_b   1.000
_cell.length_c   1.000
_cell.angle_alpha   90.00
_cell.angle_beta   90.00
_cell.angle_gamma   90.00
#
_symmetry.space_group_name_H-M   'P 1'
#
loop_
_entity.id
_entity.type
_entity.pdbx_description
1 polymer ?
#
loop_
_entity_poly.entity_id
_entity_poly.type
_entity_poly.pdbx_seq_one_letter_code
_entity_poly.pdbx_strand_id
1 'polypeptide(L)'
;MVRWRRMFSFSSSKLVDRPFDWAYQLEDLGYSGWEIVNEGRQRLTEGNLPEARKIVETTGLVITIHLPYSDLNLASVNQPIWEETVRQMKTCLDLASDFARLAVVHPGHFSPLGMHMPDAAWLQNIKGIQEICDHASNLDMRVAVENMVNMPAILGRRPEEIEGIIETVDRDNLGFIFDVGHANTNGNVEDFLRLKDMMIHIHAHDNHGERDEHLPVGNGTVPWKKVLAALNGYSGRIVTESRSLEEGQRSVKRLKRLLDG
;
A
#
# COMPACT_ATOMS: atom_id res chain seq x y z
N MET A 1 -13.12 13.03 19.55
CA MET A 1 -13.32 13.69 18.24
C MET A 1 -12.06 14.18 17.51
N VAL A 2 -10.89 14.32 18.13
CA VAL A 2 -9.67 14.88 17.49
C VAL A 2 -8.83 13.82 16.77
N ARG A 3 -8.96 12.54 17.11
CA ARG A 3 -8.05 11.45 16.67
C ARG A 3 -8.13 11.14 15.17
N TRP A 4 -9.33 11.08 14.59
CA TRP A 4 -9.54 10.68 13.20
C TRP A 4 -9.14 11.74 12.16
N ARG A 5 -9.10 13.02 12.53
CA ARG A 5 -8.80 14.11 11.58
C ARG A 5 -7.37 14.08 11.02
N ARG A 6 -6.43 13.38 11.68
CA ARG A 6 -5.01 13.30 11.29
C ARG A 6 -4.60 11.93 10.75
N MET A 7 -5.54 11.10 10.33
CA MET A 7 -5.23 9.72 9.94
C MET A 7 -5.42 9.43 8.44
N PHE A 8 -5.98 10.38 7.68
CA PHE A 8 -6.27 10.12 6.28
C PHE A 8 -5.12 10.57 5.38
N SER A 9 -4.69 9.65 4.51
CA SER A 9 -3.78 9.91 3.40
C SER A 9 -4.50 9.70 2.08
N PHE A 10 -3.94 10.27 1.03
CA PHE A 10 -4.36 10.10 -0.34
C PHE A 10 -3.30 9.35 -1.13
N SER A 11 -3.72 8.40 -1.98
CA SER A 11 -2.90 7.72 -2.97
C SER A 11 -3.65 7.63 -4.30
N SER A 12 -2.93 7.53 -5.41
CA SER A 12 -3.56 7.36 -6.72
C SER A 12 -2.60 6.80 -7.76
N SER A 13 -2.90 5.59 -8.22
CA SER A 13 -2.26 4.98 -9.38
C SER A 13 -2.66 5.65 -10.71
N LYS A 14 -3.75 6.45 -10.72
CA LYS A 14 -4.24 7.15 -11.93
C LYS A 14 -3.61 8.52 -12.14
N LEU A 15 -2.93 9.06 -11.12
CA LEU A 15 -2.26 10.35 -11.22
C LEU A 15 -0.74 10.23 -11.43
N VAL A 16 -0.22 9.00 -11.58
CA VAL A 16 1.22 8.76 -11.76
C VAL A 16 1.80 9.33 -13.08
N ASP A 17 0.96 9.70 -14.02
CA ASP A 17 1.35 10.40 -15.26
C ASP A 17 1.53 11.92 -15.06
N ARG A 18 1.19 12.45 -13.88
CA ARG A 18 1.33 13.87 -13.52
C ARG A 18 2.51 14.10 -12.59
N PRO A 19 3.13 15.29 -12.61
CA PRO A 19 4.07 15.70 -11.60
C PRO A 19 3.39 15.83 -10.22
N PHE A 20 4.16 16.17 -9.21
CA PHE A 20 3.69 16.17 -7.80
C PHE A 20 2.83 17.38 -7.42
N ASP A 21 2.71 18.42 -8.24
CA ASP A 21 2.10 19.72 -7.92
C ASP A 21 0.67 19.66 -7.39
N TRP A 22 -0.11 18.64 -7.76
CA TRP A 22 -1.45 18.42 -7.24
C TRP A 22 -1.46 18.09 -5.72
N ALA A 23 -0.35 17.59 -5.16
CA ALA A 23 -0.28 17.20 -3.76
C ALA A 23 -0.43 18.40 -2.80
N TYR A 24 -0.11 19.62 -3.22
CA TYR A 24 -0.37 20.84 -2.45
C TYR A 24 -1.86 21.06 -2.10
N GLN A 25 -2.79 20.45 -2.84
CA GLN A 25 -4.23 20.57 -2.61
C GLN A 25 -4.76 19.61 -1.52
N LEU A 26 -3.95 18.63 -1.09
CA LEU A 26 -4.43 17.53 -0.24
C LEU A 26 -4.92 18.00 1.13
N GLU A 27 -4.26 18.98 1.75
CA GLU A 27 -4.70 19.52 3.05
C GLU A 27 -6.07 20.19 2.95
N ASP A 28 -6.33 20.97 1.90
CA ASP A 28 -7.62 21.61 1.64
C ASP A 28 -8.73 20.59 1.36
N LEU A 29 -8.38 19.45 0.80
CA LEU A 29 -9.29 18.33 0.57
C LEU A 29 -9.58 17.52 1.85
N GLY A 30 -8.87 17.80 2.94
CA GLY A 30 -9.09 17.21 4.27
C GLY A 30 -8.20 16.03 4.59
N TYR A 31 -7.09 15.85 3.87
CA TYR A 31 -6.04 14.89 4.13
C TYR A 31 -4.96 15.46 5.05
N SER A 32 -4.24 14.59 5.72
CA SER A 32 -3.06 14.90 6.53
C SER A 32 -1.87 14.02 6.15
N GLY A 33 -1.95 13.36 5.02
CA GLY A 33 -0.85 12.57 4.48
C GLY A 33 -1.03 12.29 3.00
N TRP A 34 0.07 11.88 2.41
CA TRP A 34 0.17 11.49 1.03
C TRP A 34 1.01 10.21 0.92
N GLU A 35 0.50 9.24 0.20
CA GLU A 35 1.25 8.08 -0.21
C GLU A 35 1.69 8.25 -1.66
N ILE A 36 2.98 8.33 -1.86
CA ILE A 36 3.57 8.45 -3.18
C ILE A 36 3.57 7.07 -3.83
N VAL A 37 2.90 6.93 -4.97
CA VAL A 37 3.00 5.74 -5.82
C VAL A 37 4.24 5.89 -6.69
N ASN A 38 5.27 5.08 -6.44
CA ASN A 38 6.58 5.21 -7.11
C ASN A 38 6.57 4.63 -8.52
N GLU A 39 5.64 5.12 -9.35
CA GLU A 39 5.41 4.71 -10.73
C GLU A 39 5.32 5.92 -11.67
N GLY A 40 5.48 5.70 -12.97
CA GLY A 40 5.32 6.73 -13.98
C GLY A 40 6.19 7.96 -13.73
N ARG A 41 5.61 9.16 -13.81
CA ARG A 41 6.29 10.42 -13.53
C ARG A 41 6.50 10.72 -12.04
N GLN A 42 5.79 10.00 -11.18
CA GLN A 42 5.95 10.08 -9.72
C GLN A 42 7.03 9.12 -9.19
N ARG A 43 7.62 8.29 -10.06
CA ARG A 43 8.79 7.51 -9.72
C ARG A 43 9.90 8.44 -9.26
N LEU A 44 10.35 8.25 -8.02
CA LEU A 44 11.41 9.08 -7.44
C LEU A 44 12.72 8.88 -8.19
N THR A 45 13.35 9.99 -8.48
CA THR A 45 14.66 10.12 -9.15
C THR A 45 15.38 11.30 -8.55
N GLU A 46 16.71 11.37 -8.72
CA GLU A 46 17.50 12.56 -8.34
C GLU A 46 16.92 13.85 -8.93
N GLY A 47 16.30 13.77 -10.13
CA GLY A 47 15.76 14.92 -10.85
C GLY A 47 14.47 15.50 -10.27
N ASN A 48 13.57 14.65 -9.72
CA ASN A 48 12.27 15.10 -9.16
C ASN A 48 12.23 15.10 -7.62
N LEU A 49 13.22 14.54 -6.97
CA LEU A 49 13.34 14.51 -5.52
C LEU A 49 13.26 15.89 -4.85
N PRO A 50 13.87 16.98 -5.41
CA PRO A 50 13.75 18.32 -4.86
C PRO A 50 12.29 18.82 -4.80
N GLU A 51 11.45 18.46 -5.79
CA GLU A 51 10.03 18.83 -5.81
C GLU A 51 9.26 18.09 -4.70
N ALA A 52 9.47 16.78 -4.57
CA ALA A 52 8.88 15.99 -3.51
C ALA A 52 9.26 16.52 -2.12
N ARG A 53 10.53 16.79 -1.87
CA ARG A 53 11.02 17.40 -0.61
C ARG A 53 10.38 18.74 -0.34
N LYS A 54 10.25 19.61 -1.35
CA LYS A 54 9.61 20.91 -1.20
C LYS A 54 8.15 20.78 -0.74
N ILE A 55 7.38 19.83 -1.28
CA ILE A 55 6.02 19.57 -0.84
C ILE A 55 6.02 19.16 0.63
N VAL A 56 6.87 18.21 1.02
CA VAL A 56 6.99 17.75 2.42
C VAL A 56 7.33 18.89 3.37
N GLU A 57 8.28 19.75 3.00
CA GLU A 57 8.74 20.88 3.82
C GLU A 57 7.72 21.99 3.95
N THR A 58 6.84 22.17 2.97
CA THR A 58 5.89 23.29 2.90
C THR A 58 4.45 22.89 3.25
N THR A 59 4.18 21.61 3.49
CA THR A 59 2.90 21.07 3.92
C THR A 59 3.06 20.32 5.25
N GLY A 60 1.95 20.07 5.95
CA GLY A 60 1.90 19.22 7.13
C GLY A 60 1.67 17.72 6.81
N LEU A 61 1.87 17.30 5.54
CA LEU A 61 1.56 15.95 5.11
C LEU A 61 2.56 14.93 5.64
N VAL A 62 2.06 13.86 6.25
CA VAL A 62 2.85 12.67 6.56
C VAL A 62 2.97 11.83 5.30
N ILE A 63 4.20 11.49 4.93
CA ILE A 63 4.47 10.75 3.69
C ILE A 63 4.67 9.26 3.98
N THR A 64 4.04 8.44 3.17
CA THR A 64 4.34 7.02 2.98
C THR A 64 4.72 6.79 1.52
N ILE A 65 5.40 5.69 1.22
CA ILE A 65 5.85 5.37 -0.12
C ILE A 65 5.32 4.01 -0.56
N HIS A 66 4.61 3.96 -1.67
CA HIS A 66 4.28 2.70 -2.31
C HIS A 66 5.44 2.33 -3.24
N LEU A 67 6.13 1.22 -2.94
CA LEU A 67 7.25 0.74 -3.75
C LEU A 67 6.81 0.43 -5.19
N PRO A 68 7.72 0.50 -6.16
CA PRO A 68 7.38 0.20 -7.55
C PRO A 68 6.98 -1.27 -7.69
N TYR A 69 5.98 -1.54 -8.51
CA TYR A 69 5.42 -2.88 -8.70
C TYR A 69 5.19 -3.24 -10.17
N SER A 70 5.05 -2.25 -11.08
CA SER A 70 4.78 -2.51 -12.48
C SER A 70 5.96 -3.23 -13.13
N ASP A 71 5.67 -4.36 -13.78
CA ASP A 71 6.66 -5.23 -14.43
C ASP A 71 7.72 -5.82 -13.49
N LEU A 72 7.54 -5.70 -12.18
CA LEU A 72 8.43 -6.24 -11.16
C LEU A 72 7.80 -7.46 -10.47
N ASN A 73 8.63 -8.40 -10.01
CA ASN A 73 8.13 -9.62 -9.40
C ASN A 73 9.08 -10.20 -8.36
N LEU A 74 8.73 -10.07 -7.07
CA LEU A 74 9.51 -10.64 -5.95
C LEU A 74 9.48 -12.17 -5.93
N ALA A 75 8.50 -12.84 -6.58
CA ALA A 75 8.43 -14.29 -6.72
C ALA A 75 9.07 -14.81 -8.01
N SER A 76 9.81 -13.96 -8.72
CA SER A 76 10.44 -14.39 -9.98
C SER A 76 11.51 -15.45 -9.75
N VAL A 77 11.38 -16.60 -10.43
CA VAL A 77 12.43 -17.63 -10.48
C VAL A 77 13.49 -17.32 -11.57
N ASN A 78 13.32 -16.21 -12.30
CA ASN A 78 14.34 -15.65 -13.18
C ASN A 78 15.22 -14.71 -12.34
N GLN A 79 16.40 -15.19 -11.98
CA GLN A 79 17.30 -14.47 -11.06
C GLN A 79 17.59 -13.01 -11.47
N PRO A 80 17.94 -12.67 -12.72
CA PRO A 80 18.16 -11.28 -13.15
C PRO A 80 16.92 -10.37 -12.95
N ILE A 81 15.70 -10.87 -13.18
CA ILE A 81 14.46 -10.11 -12.97
C ILE A 81 14.22 -9.90 -11.47
N TRP A 82 14.46 -10.92 -10.66
CA TRP A 82 14.35 -10.82 -9.21
C TRP A 82 15.34 -9.81 -8.63
N GLU A 83 16.61 -9.87 -9.04
CA GLU A 83 17.64 -8.92 -8.61
C GLU A 83 17.30 -7.48 -9.00
N GLU A 84 16.81 -7.27 -10.21
CA GLU A 84 16.39 -5.95 -10.66
C GLU A 84 15.15 -5.45 -9.89
N THR A 85 14.19 -6.33 -9.57
CA THR A 85 13.04 -6.00 -8.74
C THR A 85 13.49 -5.48 -7.36
N VAL A 86 14.33 -6.24 -6.67
CA VAL A 86 14.86 -5.87 -5.35
C VAL A 86 15.68 -4.57 -5.43
N ARG A 87 16.54 -4.44 -6.45
CA ARG A 87 17.35 -3.23 -6.66
C ARG A 87 16.49 -1.99 -6.81
N GLN A 88 15.42 -2.04 -7.62
CA GLN A 88 14.55 -0.88 -7.84
C GLN A 88 13.80 -0.50 -6.55
N MET A 89 13.33 -1.48 -5.79
CA MET A 89 12.65 -1.24 -4.51
C MET A 89 13.60 -0.62 -3.47
N LYS A 90 14.83 -1.12 -3.35
CA LYS A 90 15.86 -0.53 -2.47
C LYS A 90 16.23 0.90 -2.89
N THR A 91 16.40 1.16 -4.19
CA THR A 91 16.64 2.53 -4.67
C THR A 91 15.48 3.47 -4.32
N CYS A 92 14.23 3.01 -4.39
CA CYS A 92 13.08 3.80 -3.96
C CYS A 92 13.13 4.13 -2.46
N LEU A 93 13.49 3.16 -1.62
CA LEU A 93 13.68 3.36 -0.18
C LEU A 93 14.77 4.40 0.11
N ASP A 94 15.92 4.30 -0.55
CA ASP A 94 17.03 5.27 -0.41
C ASP A 94 16.56 6.70 -0.70
N LEU A 95 15.85 6.89 -1.82
CA LEU A 95 15.38 8.21 -2.25
C LEU A 95 14.26 8.76 -1.33
N ALA A 96 13.44 7.90 -0.71
CA ALA A 96 12.35 8.30 0.16
C ALA A 96 12.74 8.45 1.64
N SER A 97 13.91 7.97 2.04
CA SER A 97 14.30 7.81 3.46
C SER A 97 14.32 9.10 4.28
N ASP A 98 14.55 10.25 3.64
CA ASP A 98 14.56 11.54 4.33
C ASP A 98 13.18 11.95 4.86
N PHE A 99 12.09 11.53 4.20
CA PHE A 99 10.75 12.03 4.46
C PHE A 99 9.68 10.96 4.67
N ALA A 100 9.90 9.70 4.28
CA ALA A 100 8.99 8.60 4.54
C ALA A 100 9.50 7.69 5.68
N ARG A 101 8.57 7.08 6.42
CA ARG A 101 8.89 6.11 7.49
C ARG A 101 8.16 4.79 7.33
N LEU A 102 7.35 4.65 6.29
CA LEU A 102 6.65 3.42 5.94
C LEU A 102 6.62 3.26 4.43
N ALA A 103 6.97 2.05 3.99
CA ALA A 103 6.92 1.62 2.61
C ALA A 103 5.91 0.47 2.43
N VAL A 104 5.06 0.57 1.41
CA VAL A 104 4.15 -0.50 1.00
C VAL A 104 4.83 -1.37 -0.03
N VAL A 105 4.71 -2.69 0.09
CA VAL A 105 5.23 -3.66 -0.85
C VAL A 105 4.16 -4.67 -1.27
N HIS A 106 4.00 -4.89 -2.57
CA HIS A 106 3.24 -6.02 -3.08
C HIS A 106 4.05 -7.31 -2.95
N PRO A 107 3.45 -8.42 -2.53
CA PRO A 107 4.06 -9.73 -2.74
C PRO A 107 4.15 -10.03 -4.25
N GLY A 108 4.98 -10.99 -4.61
CA GLY A 108 5.15 -11.37 -6.01
C GLY A 108 3.99 -12.19 -6.56
N HIS A 109 4.17 -12.66 -7.78
CA HIS A 109 3.22 -13.53 -8.46
C HIS A 109 3.95 -14.71 -9.14
N PHE A 110 3.24 -15.82 -9.30
CA PHE A 110 3.75 -16.95 -10.05
C PHE A 110 3.81 -16.64 -11.55
N SER A 111 5.02 -16.52 -12.08
CA SER A 111 5.22 -16.54 -13.54
C SER A 111 4.84 -17.90 -14.13
N PRO A 112 4.72 -18.06 -15.47
CA PRO A 112 4.48 -19.38 -16.06
C PRO A 112 5.48 -20.45 -15.59
N LEU A 113 6.75 -20.13 -15.45
CA LEU A 113 7.74 -21.03 -14.88
C LEU A 113 7.55 -21.21 -13.37
N GLY A 114 7.25 -20.14 -12.65
CA GLY A 114 6.97 -20.17 -11.21
C GLY A 114 5.79 -21.07 -10.85
N MET A 115 4.76 -21.21 -11.71
CA MET A 115 3.67 -22.15 -11.51
C MET A 115 4.11 -23.62 -11.56
N HIS A 116 5.20 -23.93 -12.27
CA HIS A 116 5.83 -25.27 -12.26
C HIS A 116 6.81 -25.44 -11.10
N MET A 117 7.20 -24.37 -10.44
CA MET A 117 8.16 -24.34 -9.33
C MET A 117 7.62 -23.49 -8.16
N PRO A 118 6.43 -23.78 -7.62
CA PRO A 118 5.75 -22.89 -6.66
C PRO A 118 6.55 -22.65 -5.38
N ASP A 119 7.24 -23.68 -4.87
CA ASP A 119 8.06 -23.55 -3.66
C ASP A 119 9.26 -22.62 -3.89
N ALA A 120 9.91 -22.73 -5.06
CA ALA A 120 11.02 -21.84 -5.40
C ALA A 120 10.55 -20.40 -5.57
N ALA A 121 9.41 -20.17 -6.20
CA ALA A 121 8.82 -18.84 -6.35
C ALA A 121 8.40 -18.25 -4.99
N TRP A 122 7.80 -19.05 -4.11
CA TRP A 122 7.50 -18.67 -2.74
C TRP A 122 8.77 -18.24 -1.98
N LEU A 123 9.81 -19.07 -2.01
CA LEU A 123 11.09 -18.75 -1.34
C LEU A 123 11.74 -17.48 -1.90
N GLN A 124 11.66 -17.23 -3.21
CA GLN A 124 12.14 -15.97 -3.80
C GLN A 124 11.34 -14.78 -3.31
N ASN A 125 10.01 -14.90 -3.18
CA ASN A 125 9.17 -13.86 -2.61
C ASN A 125 9.57 -13.53 -1.16
N ILE A 126 9.72 -14.55 -0.32
CA ILE A 126 10.15 -14.38 1.07
C ILE A 126 11.52 -13.70 1.15
N LYS A 127 12.51 -14.20 0.39
CA LYS A 127 13.85 -13.63 0.35
C LYS A 127 13.84 -12.18 -0.12
N GLY A 128 13.02 -11.85 -1.14
CA GLY A 128 12.89 -10.47 -1.63
C GLY A 128 12.36 -9.53 -0.57
N ILE A 129 11.30 -9.93 0.15
CA ILE A 129 10.75 -9.12 1.24
C ILE A 129 11.74 -8.99 2.39
N GLN A 130 12.48 -10.06 2.74
CA GLN A 130 13.56 -9.99 3.75
C GLN A 130 14.61 -8.96 3.37
N GLU A 131 15.10 -8.97 2.13
CA GLU A 131 16.10 -8.01 1.66
C GLU A 131 15.59 -6.56 1.65
N ILE A 132 14.30 -6.35 1.39
CA ILE A 132 13.66 -5.04 1.46
C ILE A 132 13.55 -4.59 2.92
N CYS A 133 13.12 -5.47 3.83
CA CYS A 133 13.02 -5.18 5.26
C CYS A 133 14.39 -4.86 5.88
N ASP A 134 15.43 -5.66 5.58
CA ASP A 134 16.77 -5.45 6.07
C ASP A 134 17.35 -4.10 5.59
N HIS A 135 17.08 -3.74 4.33
CA HIS A 135 17.49 -2.44 3.78
C HIS A 135 16.71 -1.29 4.44
N ALA A 136 15.38 -1.41 4.55
CA ALA A 136 14.52 -0.42 5.17
C ALA A 136 14.85 -0.19 6.66
N SER A 137 15.26 -1.24 7.38
CA SER A 137 15.70 -1.14 8.77
C SER A 137 16.91 -0.22 8.95
N ASN A 138 17.88 -0.25 8.01
CA ASN A 138 19.02 0.64 8.02
C ASN A 138 18.65 2.12 7.76
N LEU A 139 17.44 2.37 7.24
CA LEU A 139 16.89 3.69 6.95
C LEU A 139 15.84 4.15 7.97
N ASP A 140 15.69 3.44 9.09
CA ASP A 140 14.64 3.68 10.10
C ASP A 140 13.23 3.68 9.48
N MET A 141 12.97 2.75 8.56
CA MET A 141 11.69 2.60 7.86
C MET A 141 11.04 1.24 8.19
N ARG A 142 9.71 1.26 8.28
CA ARG A 142 8.88 0.06 8.32
C ARG A 142 8.44 -0.34 6.92
N VAL A 143 8.18 -1.63 6.76
CA VAL A 143 7.62 -2.20 5.52
C VAL A 143 6.24 -2.78 5.83
N ALA A 144 5.29 -2.60 4.94
CA ALA A 144 3.95 -3.18 5.04
C ALA A 144 3.68 -4.02 3.80
N VAL A 145 3.50 -5.34 3.98
CA VAL A 145 3.10 -6.23 2.89
C VAL A 145 1.59 -6.15 2.68
N GLU A 146 1.17 -6.05 1.43
CA GLU A 146 -0.23 -5.83 1.05
C GLU A 146 -0.96 -7.11 0.69
N ASN A 147 -2.25 -7.24 1.10
CA ASN A 147 -3.11 -8.28 0.56
C ASN A 147 -3.59 -7.89 -0.84
N MET A 148 -3.60 -8.86 -1.74
CA MET A 148 -3.75 -8.61 -3.17
C MET A 148 -5.15 -8.90 -3.71
N VAL A 149 -5.46 -8.23 -4.80
CA VAL A 149 -6.68 -8.38 -5.59
C VAL A 149 -6.88 -9.82 -6.09
N ASN A 150 -8.13 -10.19 -6.39
CA ASN A 150 -8.45 -11.50 -6.96
C ASN A 150 -7.94 -11.65 -8.40
N MET A 151 -6.65 -11.90 -8.52
CA MET A 151 -6.00 -12.25 -9.78
C MET A 151 -5.34 -13.63 -9.68
N PRO A 152 -5.51 -14.49 -10.69
CA PRO A 152 -4.79 -15.78 -10.74
C PRO A 152 -3.29 -15.56 -10.57
N ALA A 153 -2.65 -16.49 -9.86
CA ALA A 153 -1.20 -16.53 -9.67
C ALA A 153 -0.57 -15.41 -8.81
N ILE A 154 -1.31 -14.41 -8.36
CA ILE A 154 -0.76 -13.43 -7.41
C ILE A 154 -0.74 -14.01 -5.98
N LEU A 155 0.30 -13.73 -5.20
CA LEU A 155 0.41 -14.12 -3.79
C LEU A 155 -0.32 -13.11 -2.89
N GLY A 156 -0.65 -13.51 -1.66
CA GLY A 156 -1.23 -12.60 -0.67
C GLY A 156 -2.73 -12.36 -0.80
N ARG A 157 -3.47 -13.20 -1.51
CA ARG A 157 -4.94 -13.07 -1.65
C ARG A 157 -5.73 -13.55 -0.45
N ARG A 158 -5.13 -14.38 0.40
CA ARG A 158 -5.78 -14.99 1.56
C ARG A 158 -5.07 -14.58 2.84
N PRO A 159 -5.79 -14.48 3.96
CA PRO A 159 -5.19 -14.16 5.25
C PRO A 159 -4.03 -15.10 5.62
N GLU A 160 -4.18 -16.41 5.35
CA GLU A 160 -3.15 -17.41 5.65
C GLU A 160 -1.85 -17.20 4.84
N GLU A 161 -1.96 -16.66 3.62
CA GLU A 161 -0.79 -16.31 2.80
C GLU A 161 -0.04 -15.11 3.40
N ILE A 162 -0.77 -14.09 3.86
CA ILE A 162 -0.16 -12.92 4.52
C ILE A 162 0.47 -13.31 5.86
N GLU A 163 -0.21 -14.09 6.68
CA GLU A 163 0.37 -14.65 7.93
C GLU A 163 1.65 -15.42 7.64
N GLY A 164 1.60 -16.36 6.67
CA GLY A 164 2.75 -17.16 6.29
C GLY A 164 3.92 -16.31 5.74
N ILE A 165 3.65 -15.22 5.01
CA ILE A 165 4.69 -14.28 4.57
C ILE A 165 5.33 -13.61 5.80
N ILE A 166 4.54 -13.02 6.69
CA ILE A 166 5.04 -12.27 7.85
C ILE A 166 5.85 -13.19 8.79
N GLU A 167 5.30 -14.38 9.10
CA GLU A 167 5.96 -15.35 9.96
C GLU A 167 7.28 -15.86 9.36
N THR A 168 7.31 -16.12 8.03
CA THR A 168 8.49 -16.67 7.36
C THR A 168 9.55 -15.61 7.09
N VAL A 169 9.15 -14.38 6.81
CA VAL A 169 10.08 -13.23 6.66
C VAL A 169 10.78 -12.94 7.98
N ASP A 170 10.06 -13.01 9.09
CA ASP A 170 10.61 -12.87 10.47
C ASP A 170 11.47 -11.60 10.62
N ARG A 171 10.85 -10.42 10.41
CA ARG A 171 11.50 -9.10 10.60
C ARG A 171 10.59 -8.17 11.41
N ASP A 172 11.13 -7.59 12.47
CA ASP A 172 10.40 -6.71 13.40
C ASP A 172 9.84 -5.45 12.74
N ASN A 173 10.43 -5.01 11.63
CA ASN A 173 9.99 -3.85 10.88
C ASN A 173 8.96 -4.19 9.77
N LEU A 174 8.56 -5.46 9.61
CA LEU A 174 7.49 -5.87 8.70
C LEU A 174 6.12 -5.86 9.42
N GLY A 175 5.13 -5.34 8.76
CA GLY A 175 3.74 -5.44 9.18
C GLY A 175 2.81 -5.70 7.99
N PHE A 176 1.52 -5.69 8.26
CA PHE A 176 0.47 -5.93 7.29
C PHE A 176 -0.23 -4.62 6.90
N ILE A 177 -0.42 -4.39 5.61
CA ILE A 177 -1.35 -3.40 5.11
C ILE A 177 -2.63 -4.09 4.66
N PHE A 178 -3.75 -3.67 5.23
CA PHE A 178 -5.07 -4.16 4.85
C PHE A 178 -5.65 -3.31 3.72
N ASP A 179 -5.59 -3.82 2.50
CA ASP A 179 -6.37 -3.29 1.40
C ASP A 179 -7.77 -3.90 1.42
N VAL A 180 -8.74 -3.05 1.76
CA VAL A 180 -10.14 -3.45 1.95
C VAL A 180 -10.81 -3.75 0.60
N GLY A 181 -10.46 -3.01 -0.44
CA GLY A 181 -10.99 -3.22 -1.78
C GLY A 181 -10.48 -4.53 -2.40
N HIS A 182 -9.19 -4.82 -2.26
CA HIS A 182 -8.63 -6.10 -2.69
C HIS A 182 -9.30 -7.29 -1.98
N ALA A 183 -9.48 -7.19 -0.67
CA ALA A 183 -10.19 -8.22 0.10
C ALA A 183 -11.64 -8.39 -0.38
N ASN A 184 -12.32 -7.29 -0.77
CA ASN A 184 -13.67 -7.36 -1.29
C ASN A 184 -13.74 -8.12 -2.63
N THR A 185 -12.74 -7.97 -3.51
CA THR A 185 -12.67 -8.76 -4.76
C THR A 185 -12.48 -10.25 -4.52
N ASN A 186 -11.90 -10.63 -3.39
CA ASN A 186 -11.73 -12.04 -2.97
C ASN A 186 -12.91 -12.55 -2.13
N GLY A 187 -13.85 -11.69 -1.73
CA GLY A 187 -14.98 -12.05 -0.86
C GLY A 187 -14.59 -12.40 0.57
N ASN A 188 -13.42 -11.97 1.05
CA ASN A 188 -12.84 -12.36 2.34
C ASN A 188 -12.47 -11.19 3.27
N VAL A 189 -13.18 -10.05 3.12
CA VAL A 189 -12.98 -8.85 3.97
C VAL A 189 -13.00 -9.20 5.46
N GLU A 190 -13.97 -10.03 5.89
CA GLU A 190 -14.12 -10.38 7.29
C GLU A 190 -13.01 -11.28 7.81
N ASP A 191 -12.49 -12.18 6.95
CA ASP A 191 -11.42 -13.09 7.31
C ASP A 191 -10.11 -12.32 7.55
N PHE A 192 -9.86 -11.25 6.79
CA PHE A 192 -8.70 -10.38 7.03
C PHE A 192 -8.80 -9.57 8.32
N LEU A 193 -10.00 -9.27 8.83
CA LEU A 193 -10.15 -8.53 10.09
C LEU A 193 -9.59 -9.27 11.32
N ARG A 194 -9.39 -10.60 11.23
CA ARG A 194 -8.70 -11.38 12.29
C ARG A 194 -7.23 -10.98 12.46
N LEU A 195 -6.60 -10.41 11.39
CA LEU A 195 -5.21 -9.97 11.39
C LEU A 195 -5.03 -8.52 11.89
N LYS A 196 -6.04 -7.92 12.49
CA LYS A 196 -6.05 -6.50 12.88
C LYS A 196 -4.85 -6.08 13.74
N ASP A 197 -4.33 -6.98 14.58
CA ASP A 197 -3.22 -6.69 15.48
C ASP A 197 -1.87 -6.60 14.73
N MET A 198 -1.81 -7.14 13.51
CA MET A 198 -0.67 -7.04 12.59
C MET A 198 -0.79 -5.85 11.63
N MET A 199 -1.97 -5.20 11.56
CA MET A 199 -2.23 -4.10 10.65
C MET A 199 -1.51 -2.82 11.08
N ILE A 200 -0.65 -2.32 10.22
CA ILE A 200 0.08 -1.06 10.44
C ILE A 200 -0.34 0.04 9.48
N HIS A 201 -1.06 -0.31 8.41
CA HIS A 201 -1.53 0.59 7.36
C HIS A 201 -2.82 0.05 6.75
N ILE A 202 -3.63 0.91 6.13
CA ILE A 202 -4.90 0.51 5.50
C ILE A 202 -5.05 1.25 4.18
N HIS A 203 -5.37 0.52 3.10
CA HIS A 203 -5.88 1.06 1.86
C HIS A 203 -7.41 0.97 1.82
N ALA A 204 -8.04 2.05 1.42
CA ALA A 204 -9.49 2.22 1.44
C ALA A 204 -10.00 2.71 0.08
N HIS A 205 -10.57 1.82 -0.67
CA HIS A 205 -11.33 2.08 -1.88
C HIS A 205 -12.49 1.09 -1.98
N ASP A 206 -13.44 1.35 -2.86
CA ASP A 206 -14.61 0.50 -3.02
C ASP A 206 -14.61 -0.17 -4.40
N ASN A 207 -15.37 -1.25 -4.52
CA ASN A 207 -15.65 -1.96 -5.76
C ASN A 207 -16.90 -2.84 -5.60
N HIS A 208 -17.33 -3.52 -6.65
CA HIS A 208 -18.51 -4.39 -6.63
C HIS A 208 -18.17 -5.87 -6.38
N GLY A 209 -16.95 -6.19 -5.96
CA GLY A 209 -16.51 -7.55 -5.64
C GLY A 209 -15.95 -8.36 -6.82
N GLU A 210 -16.00 -7.83 -8.04
CA GLU A 210 -15.53 -8.55 -9.25
C GLU A 210 -14.19 -8.02 -9.77
N ARG A 211 -13.97 -6.72 -9.68
CA ARG A 211 -12.80 -6.02 -10.22
C ARG A 211 -12.30 -4.99 -9.22
N ASP A 212 -11.05 -4.69 -9.31
CA ASP A 212 -10.42 -3.63 -8.56
C ASP A 212 -10.71 -2.26 -9.22
N GLU A 213 -11.86 -1.66 -8.84
CA GLU A 213 -12.41 -0.48 -9.51
C GLU A 213 -11.91 0.83 -8.92
N HIS A 214 -11.34 0.84 -7.70
CA HIS A 214 -10.96 2.05 -6.96
C HIS A 214 -12.08 3.09 -6.88
N LEU A 215 -13.31 2.65 -6.64
CA LEU A 215 -14.46 3.54 -6.46
C LEU A 215 -14.34 4.34 -5.14
N PRO A 216 -14.98 5.51 -5.07
CA PRO A 216 -15.11 6.22 -3.81
C PRO A 216 -15.77 5.35 -2.73
N VAL A 217 -15.28 5.47 -1.49
CA VAL A 217 -15.82 4.76 -0.32
C VAL A 217 -17.34 4.92 -0.20
N GLY A 218 -18.05 3.81 -0.16
CA GLY A 218 -19.50 3.71 -0.10
C GLY A 218 -20.21 3.70 -1.46
N ASN A 219 -19.48 3.59 -2.56
CA ASN A 219 -20.04 3.49 -3.91
C ASN A 219 -20.03 2.04 -4.47
N GLY A 220 -19.54 1.09 -3.71
CA GLY A 220 -19.52 -0.33 -4.04
C GLY A 220 -20.19 -1.19 -2.96
N THR A 221 -19.66 -2.38 -2.75
CA THR A 221 -20.23 -3.41 -1.86
C THR A 221 -19.42 -3.67 -0.59
N VAL A 222 -18.31 -2.97 -0.37
CA VAL A 222 -17.49 -3.11 0.83
C VAL A 222 -18.32 -2.82 2.09
N PRO A 223 -18.31 -3.72 3.10
CA PRO A 223 -19.09 -3.56 4.33
C PRO A 223 -18.44 -2.55 5.30
N TRP A 224 -18.28 -1.30 4.90
CA TRP A 224 -17.51 -0.26 5.62
C TRP A 224 -17.87 -0.11 7.09
N LYS A 225 -19.16 -0.18 7.45
CA LYS A 225 -19.56 -0.09 8.87
C LYS A 225 -18.94 -1.19 9.71
N LYS A 226 -18.89 -2.41 9.17
CA LYS A 226 -18.31 -3.58 9.84
C LYS A 226 -16.80 -3.46 9.93
N VAL A 227 -16.15 -3.06 8.83
CA VAL A 227 -14.71 -2.83 8.78
C VAL A 227 -14.30 -1.79 9.82
N LEU A 228 -14.92 -0.60 9.81
CA LEU A 228 -14.57 0.48 10.74
C LEU A 228 -14.87 0.14 12.21
N ALA A 229 -15.92 -0.63 12.47
CA ALA A 229 -16.22 -1.13 13.83
C ALA A 229 -15.12 -2.08 14.34
N ALA A 230 -14.62 -2.98 13.49
CA ALA A 230 -13.54 -3.91 13.82
C ALA A 230 -12.19 -3.19 14.04
N LEU A 231 -11.98 -2.07 13.36
CA LEU A 231 -10.80 -1.20 13.48
C LEU A 231 -10.86 -0.23 14.68
N ASN A 232 -11.82 -0.42 15.58
CA ASN A 232 -11.89 0.43 16.78
C ASN A 232 -10.59 0.32 17.58
N GLY A 233 -9.95 1.48 17.85
CA GLY A 233 -8.65 1.54 18.51
C GLY A 233 -7.44 1.55 17.56
N TYR A 234 -7.63 1.33 16.28
CA TYR A 234 -6.58 1.46 15.28
C TYR A 234 -5.98 2.86 15.27
N SER A 235 -4.66 2.95 15.17
CA SER A 235 -3.92 4.22 15.28
C SER A 235 -3.03 4.53 14.06
N GLY A 236 -2.99 3.63 13.08
CA GLY A 236 -2.27 3.84 11.83
C GLY A 236 -3.00 4.77 10.86
N ARG A 237 -2.51 4.87 9.63
CA ARG A 237 -3.13 5.70 8.59
C ARG A 237 -4.12 4.90 7.74
N ILE A 238 -5.13 5.61 7.26
CA ILE A 238 -6.08 5.10 6.26
C ILE A 238 -5.83 5.90 4.98
N VAL A 239 -5.35 5.24 3.96
CA VAL A 239 -5.07 5.82 2.64
C VAL A 239 -6.28 5.60 1.75
N THR A 240 -6.85 6.66 1.21
CA THR A 240 -7.86 6.48 0.15
C THR A 240 -7.15 6.36 -1.18
N GLU A 241 -7.27 5.22 -1.81
CA GLU A 241 -6.80 5.01 -3.16
C GLU A 241 -7.87 5.43 -4.15
N SER A 242 -7.66 6.52 -4.83
CA SER A 242 -8.72 7.17 -5.61
C SER A 242 -8.24 7.52 -7.01
N ARG A 243 -9.17 7.50 -7.97
CA ARG A 243 -8.88 7.79 -9.38
C ARG A 243 -8.68 9.28 -9.66
N SER A 244 -9.12 10.14 -8.73
CA SER A 244 -8.96 11.60 -8.82
C SER A 244 -9.02 12.25 -7.44
N LEU A 245 -8.57 13.50 -7.33
CA LEU A 245 -8.67 14.29 -6.10
C LEU A 245 -10.12 14.48 -5.63
N GLU A 246 -11.05 14.67 -6.56
CA GLU A 246 -12.49 14.82 -6.26
C GLU A 246 -13.06 13.54 -5.66
N GLU A 247 -12.74 12.38 -6.23
CA GLU A 247 -13.17 11.08 -5.71
C GLU A 247 -12.56 10.80 -4.34
N GLY A 248 -11.29 11.14 -4.15
CA GLY A 248 -10.63 11.07 -2.85
C GLY A 248 -11.32 11.94 -1.81
N GLN A 249 -11.68 13.17 -2.14
CA GLN A 249 -12.43 14.05 -1.24
C GLN A 249 -13.79 13.45 -0.84
N ARG A 250 -14.49 12.80 -1.78
CA ARG A 250 -15.74 12.07 -1.46
C ARG A 250 -15.49 10.93 -0.49
N SER A 251 -14.43 10.14 -0.73
CA SER A 251 -14.04 9.01 0.12
C SER A 251 -13.72 9.45 1.55
N VAL A 252 -12.87 10.45 1.74
CA VAL A 252 -12.50 10.93 3.08
C VAL A 252 -13.69 11.55 3.82
N LYS A 253 -14.56 12.28 3.13
CA LYS A 253 -15.81 12.80 3.72
C LYS A 253 -16.74 11.65 4.16
N ARG A 254 -16.84 10.60 3.38
CA ARG A 254 -17.66 9.41 3.71
C ARG A 254 -17.11 8.67 4.91
N LEU A 255 -15.79 8.39 4.94
CA LEU A 255 -15.13 7.75 6.07
C LEU A 255 -15.33 8.54 7.36
N LYS A 256 -15.12 9.86 7.34
CA LYS A 256 -15.35 10.72 8.52
C LYS A 256 -16.79 10.60 9.04
N ARG A 257 -17.80 10.63 8.16
CA ARG A 257 -19.21 10.45 8.58
C ARG A 257 -19.49 9.07 9.19
N LEU A 258 -18.86 8.02 8.67
CA LEU A 258 -19.02 6.66 9.19
C LEU A 258 -18.34 6.44 10.54
N LEU A 259 -17.32 7.25 10.86
CA LEU A 259 -16.60 7.21 12.12
C LEU A 259 -17.22 8.11 13.21
N ASP A 260 -17.98 9.12 12.82
CA ASP A 260 -18.65 10.07 13.73
C ASP A 260 -20.07 9.62 14.11
N GLY A 261 -20.63 8.65 13.42
CA GLY A 261 -22.01 8.13 13.63
C GLY A 261 -22.06 6.66 13.96
#